data_36b33c9cd8728c1929f40ff16ee066c9
#
_entry.id   36b33c9cd8728c1929f40ff16ee066c9
#
_cell.length_a   1.000
_cell.length_b   1.000
_cell.length_c   1.000
_cell.angle_alpha   90.00
_cell.angle_beta   90.00
_cell.angle_gamma   90.00
#
_symmetry.space_group_name_H-M   'P 1'
#
loop_
_entity.id
_entity.type
_entity.pdbx_description
1 polymer ?
#
loop_
_entity_poly.entity_id
_entity_poly.type
_entity_poly.pdbx_seq_one_letter_code
_entity_poly.pdbx_strand_id
1 'polypeptide(L)'
;MRKEENKTTGELGLFFTKDDIKKIKYAGAGIGAVLLLLVGTSIYSIYSMTSLQAQNELYRNQMKLTEQRMDDLVRKSQTVDKLSEQMQSMVNGNLSQTPATQNSLQNGQGGASTVPDIASNGGESRPVSDKVHTPGQLLNEMVALDNKLNHQIKKMIDLRSAAMTNLAGTVMPAGLGISTASTGSVTPDIWPVSGVVSSHFGFRVSPGGIGSTYHEGLDIASSYGNPVHATANGRITQAGWVNGYGYLVEIDHGNGIKTRYGHNSAILVSVGDQVVEGQTISLIGSTGNSTGPHCHYEVRVNGEAVDPTLFLPAR
;
A
#
# COMPACT_ATOMS: atom_id res chain seq x y z
N MET A 1 -17.93 88.86 -51.19
CA MET A 1 -17.17 88.26 -50.03
C MET A 1 -17.43 86.78 -50.04
N ARG A 2 -16.51 85.94 -50.57
CA ARG A 2 -16.54 84.49 -50.50
C ARG A 2 -15.80 84.05 -49.22
N LYS A 3 -16.50 83.33 -48.36
CA LYS A 3 -15.84 82.61 -47.21
C LYS A 3 -15.10 81.43 -47.81
N GLU A 4 -13.79 81.45 -47.65
CA GLU A 4 -12.96 80.25 -47.88
C GLU A 4 -13.19 79.26 -46.77
N GLU A 5 -13.68 78.06 -47.15
CA GLU A 5 -13.68 76.87 -46.31
C GLU A 5 -12.27 76.31 -46.23
N ASN A 6 -11.71 76.33 -45.03
CA ASN A 6 -10.42 75.75 -44.77
C ASN A 6 -10.52 74.22 -44.85
N LYS A 7 -10.06 73.65 -45.95
CA LYS A 7 -9.94 72.19 -46.17
C LYS A 7 -8.60 71.76 -45.65
N THR A 8 -8.60 71.03 -44.54
CA THR A 8 -7.43 70.25 -44.09
C THR A 8 -7.44 68.90 -44.76
N THR A 9 -6.55 68.66 -45.69
CA THR A 9 -6.32 67.42 -46.42
C THR A 9 -5.41 66.55 -45.59
N GLY A 10 -5.93 65.43 -45.01
CA GLY A 10 -5.09 64.36 -44.57
C GLY A 10 -4.69 63.43 -45.71
N GLU A 11 -3.55 62.78 -45.66
CA GLU A 11 -2.90 61.95 -46.68
C GLU A 11 -3.76 60.84 -47.33
N LEU A 12 -4.99 60.60 -46.87
CA LEU A 12 -5.89 59.58 -47.43
C LEU A 12 -7.12 60.11 -48.14
N GLY A 13 -7.24 61.43 -48.37
CA GLY A 13 -8.28 62.03 -49.22
C GLY A 13 -9.74 61.78 -48.80
N LEU A 14 -9.97 61.32 -47.59
CA LEU A 14 -11.29 61.01 -47.01
C LEU A 14 -11.80 62.23 -46.26
N PHE A 15 -12.90 62.83 -46.69
CA PHE A 15 -13.57 63.94 -46.01
C PHE A 15 -14.67 63.40 -45.09
N PHE A 16 -14.54 63.55 -43.77
CA PHE A 16 -15.57 63.18 -42.81
C PHE A 16 -16.34 64.41 -42.33
N THR A 17 -17.67 64.32 -42.31
CA THR A 17 -18.52 65.29 -41.60
C THR A 17 -18.48 65.07 -40.09
N LYS A 18 -18.88 66.07 -39.28
CA LYS A 18 -19.00 65.93 -37.83
C LYS A 18 -19.90 64.78 -37.45
N ASP A 19 -20.90 64.46 -38.23
CA ASP A 19 -21.80 63.30 -37.94
C ASP A 19 -21.18 61.96 -38.33
N ASP A 20 -20.32 61.89 -39.28
CA ASP A 20 -19.56 60.72 -39.64
C ASP A 20 -18.54 60.36 -38.50
N ILE A 21 -17.89 61.41 -37.95
CA ILE A 21 -17.00 61.21 -36.81
C ILE A 21 -17.75 60.70 -35.55
N LYS A 22 -18.97 61.20 -35.31
CA LYS A 22 -19.81 60.65 -34.21
C LYS A 22 -20.19 59.20 -34.49
N LYS A 23 -20.62 58.84 -35.66
CA LYS A 23 -20.98 57.46 -36.05
C LYS A 23 -19.80 56.54 -35.89
N ILE A 24 -18.60 56.94 -36.29
CA ILE A 24 -17.36 56.16 -36.10
C ILE A 24 -17.04 55.93 -34.61
N LYS A 25 -17.21 57.00 -33.76
CA LYS A 25 -17.00 56.86 -32.33
C LYS A 25 -18.00 55.90 -31.69
N TYR A 26 -19.27 55.94 -32.05
CA TYR A 26 -20.28 55.01 -31.51
C TYR A 26 -20.08 53.59 -32.04
N ALA A 27 -19.72 53.42 -33.30
CA ALA A 27 -19.36 52.11 -33.85
C ALA A 27 -18.13 51.52 -33.15
N GLY A 28 -17.08 52.33 -32.90
CA GLY A 28 -15.90 51.90 -32.14
C GLY A 28 -16.20 51.54 -30.71
N ALA A 29 -17.09 52.29 -30.02
CA ALA A 29 -17.54 51.94 -28.68
C ALA A 29 -18.33 50.63 -28.64
N GLY A 30 -19.18 50.38 -29.64
CA GLY A 30 -19.93 49.13 -29.81
C GLY A 30 -19.00 47.92 -30.03
N ILE A 31 -18.01 48.07 -30.91
CA ILE A 31 -17.01 47.02 -31.18
C ILE A 31 -16.18 46.75 -29.90
N GLY A 32 -15.77 47.80 -29.18
CA GLY A 32 -15.05 47.65 -27.89
C GLY A 32 -15.85 46.89 -26.86
N ALA A 33 -17.16 47.15 -26.71
CA ALA A 33 -18.05 46.44 -25.82
C ALA A 33 -18.18 44.93 -26.18
N VAL A 34 -18.29 44.62 -27.46
CA VAL A 34 -18.37 43.23 -27.96
C VAL A 34 -17.05 42.51 -27.70
N LEU A 35 -15.89 43.15 -27.91
CA LEU A 35 -14.59 42.55 -27.62
C LEU A 35 -14.41 42.28 -26.13
N LEU A 36 -14.85 43.18 -25.24
CA LEU A 36 -14.80 42.95 -23.77
C LEU A 36 -15.69 41.78 -23.36
N LEU A 37 -16.87 41.62 -23.94
CA LEU A 37 -17.74 40.46 -23.69
C LEU A 37 -17.09 39.17 -24.17
N LEU A 38 -16.48 39.13 -25.33
CA LEU A 38 -15.79 37.94 -25.85
C LEU A 38 -14.57 37.57 -24.97
N VAL A 39 -13.80 38.56 -24.54
CA VAL A 39 -12.70 38.30 -23.58
C VAL A 39 -13.23 37.79 -22.26
N GLY A 40 -14.28 38.38 -21.71
CA GLY A 40 -14.90 37.96 -20.46
C GLY A 40 -15.45 36.53 -20.53
N THR A 41 -16.13 36.17 -21.62
CA THR A 41 -16.64 34.78 -21.82
C THR A 41 -15.49 33.78 -22.00
N SER A 42 -14.41 34.18 -22.69
CA SER A 42 -13.23 33.33 -22.84
C SER A 42 -12.52 33.06 -21.49
N ILE A 43 -12.34 34.09 -20.66
CA ILE A 43 -11.78 33.96 -19.33
C ILE A 43 -12.66 33.08 -18.45
N TYR A 44 -13.98 33.29 -18.47
CA TYR A 44 -14.92 32.44 -17.71
C TYR A 44 -14.88 30.99 -18.19
N SER A 45 -14.80 30.75 -19.49
CA SER A 45 -14.70 29.41 -20.06
C SER A 45 -13.43 28.69 -19.63
N ILE A 46 -12.29 29.39 -19.65
CA ILE A 46 -10.99 28.86 -19.19
C ILE A 46 -11.07 28.53 -17.71
N TYR A 47 -11.61 29.43 -16.88
CA TYR A 47 -11.76 29.18 -15.43
C TYR A 47 -12.68 28.00 -15.15
N SER A 48 -13.80 27.89 -15.82
CA SER A 48 -14.73 26.77 -15.71
C SER A 48 -14.08 25.44 -16.13
N MET A 49 -13.30 25.46 -17.20
CA MET A 49 -12.60 24.27 -17.71
C MET A 49 -11.51 23.80 -16.73
N THR A 50 -10.74 24.72 -16.15
CA THR A 50 -9.71 24.37 -15.15
C THR A 50 -10.31 23.82 -13.85
N SER A 51 -11.44 24.37 -13.40
CA SER A 51 -12.15 23.86 -12.23
C SER A 51 -12.71 22.45 -12.46
N LEU A 52 -13.25 22.20 -13.64
CA LEU A 52 -13.76 20.89 -14.05
C LEU A 52 -12.63 19.85 -14.16
N GLN A 53 -11.47 20.25 -14.69
CA GLN A 53 -10.28 19.39 -14.74
C GLN A 53 -9.80 19.00 -13.34
N ALA A 54 -9.72 19.96 -12.41
CA ALA A 54 -9.34 19.70 -11.03
C ALA A 54 -10.32 18.73 -10.32
N GLN A 55 -11.63 18.88 -10.55
CA GLN A 55 -12.62 17.95 -10.04
C GLN A 55 -12.46 16.55 -10.65
N ASN A 56 -12.23 16.46 -11.95
CA ASN A 56 -12.01 15.16 -12.61
C ASN A 56 -10.74 14.46 -12.12
N GLU A 57 -9.66 15.19 -11.84
CA GLU A 57 -8.46 14.61 -11.22
C GLU A 57 -8.74 14.10 -9.81
N LEU A 58 -9.48 14.85 -9.01
CA LEU A 58 -9.89 14.41 -7.68
C LEU A 58 -10.70 13.11 -7.73
N TYR A 59 -11.70 13.03 -8.64
CA TYR A 59 -12.48 11.82 -8.84
C TYR A 59 -11.64 10.62 -9.31
N ARG A 60 -10.70 10.85 -10.24
CA ARG A 60 -9.78 9.79 -10.69
C ARG A 60 -8.90 9.27 -9.56
N ASN A 61 -8.40 10.17 -8.71
CA ASN A 61 -7.58 9.78 -7.57
C ASN A 61 -8.39 9.01 -6.52
N GLN A 62 -9.63 9.43 -6.26
CA GLN A 62 -10.54 8.69 -5.37
C GLN A 62 -10.86 7.30 -5.94
N MET A 63 -11.10 7.20 -7.25
CA MET A 63 -11.39 5.94 -7.90
C MET A 63 -10.21 4.96 -7.84
N LYS A 64 -8.97 5.43 -8.09
CA LYS A 64 -7.75 4.63 -7.91
C LYS A 64 -7.58 4.15 -6.48
N LEU A 65 -7.82 5.02 -5.50
CA LEU A 65 -7.75 4.64 -4.08
C LEU A 65 -8.79 3.56 -3.73
N THR A 66 -10.01 3.68 -4.27
CA THR A 66 -11.07 2.70 -4.06
C THR A 66 -10.72 1.35 -4.69
N GLU A 67 -10.19 1.35 -5.92
CA GLU A 67 -9.71 0.16 -6.60
C GLU A 67 -8.59 -0.55 -5.81
N GLN A 68 -7.58 0.21 -5.37
CA GLN A 68 -6.49 -0.33 -4.54
C GLN A 68 -7.00 -0.94 -3.23
N ARG A 69 -7.95 -0.31 -2.57
CA ARG A 69 -8.59 -0.83 -1.36
C ARG A 69 -9.39 -2.11 -1.61
N MET A 70 -10.08 -2.18 -2.75
CA MET A 70 -10.81 -3.38 -3.14
C MET A 70 -9.87 -4.56 -3.36
N ASP A 71 -8.74 -4.35 -4.05
CA ASP A 71 -7.71 -5.37 -4.26
C ASP A 71 -7.12 -5.89 -2.94
N ASP A 72 -6.90 -4.99 -1.97
CA ASP A 72 -6.43 -5.37 -0.63
C ASP A 72 -7.47 -6.26 0.09
N LEU A 73 -8.74 -5.89 0.04
CA LEU A 73 -9.82 -6.69 0.63
C LEU A 73 -9.95 -8.07 -0.02
N VAL A 74 -9.78 -8.15 -1.35
CA VAL A 74 -9.79 -9.44 -2.08
C VAL A 74 -8.62 -10.32 -1.63
N ARG A 75 -7.41 -9.75 -1.50
CA ARG A 75 -6.23 -10.50 -1.00
C ARG A 75 -6.42 -10.99 0.43
N LYS A 76 -6.94 -10.15 1.31
CA LYS A 76 -7.25 -10.54 2.70
C LYS A 76 -8.31 -11.63 2.77
N SER A 77 -9.35 -11.56 1.93
CA SER A 77 -10.36 -12.63 1.82
C SER A 77 -9.72 -13.94 1.39
N GLN A 78 -8.85 -13.93 0.37
CA GLN A 78 -8.12 -15.13 -0.06
C GLN A 78 -7.22 -15.71 1.05
N THR A 79 -6.62 -14.84 1.87
CA THR A 79 -5.81 -15.28 3.03
C THR A 79 -6.69 -15.99 4.07
N VAL A 80 -7.89 -15.47 4.33
CA VAL A 80 -8.87 -16.11 5.23
C VAL A 80 -9.26 -17.49 4.68
N ASP A 81 -9.55 -17.59 3.38
CA ASP A 81 -9.94 -18.86 2.75
C ASP A 81 -8.83 -19.90 2.85
N LYS A 82 -7.58 -19.52 2.53
CA LYS A 82 -6.40 -20.40 2.67
C LYS A 82 -6.18 -20.87 4.11
N LEU A 83 -6.30 -19.98 5.10
CA LEU A 83 -6.19 -20.33 6.50
C LEU A 83 -7.31 -21.28 6.94
N SER A 84 -8.53 -21.08 6.43
CA SER A 84 -9.68 -21.94 6.69
C SER A 84 -9.48 -23.36 6.14
N GLU A 85 -9.01 -23.49 4.89
CA GLU A 85 -8.69 -24.78 4.26
C GLU A 85 -7.60 -25.53 5.06
N GLN A 86 -6.57 -24.82 5.50
CA GLN A 86 -5.50 -25.40 6.29
C GLN A 86 -5.99 -25.89 7.65
N MET A 87 -6.85 -25.14 8.32
CA MET A 87 -7.47 -25.58 9.57
C MET A 87 -8.35 -26.81 9.36
N GLN A 88 -9.13 -26.86 8.28
CA GLN A 88 -9.93 -28.04 7.93
C GLN A 88 -9.05 -29.27 7.67
N SER A 89 -7.93 -29.11 6.96
CA SER A 89 -6.99 -30.20 6.71
C SER A 89 -6.35 -30.76 7.99
N MET A 90 -6.06 -29.88 8.97
CA MET A 90 -5.57 -30.32 10.28
C MET A 90 -6.62 -31.08 11.08
N VAL A 91 -7.87 -30.61 11.08
CA VAL A 91 -8.97 -31.28 11.80
C VAL A 91 -9.31 -32.63 11.18
N ASN A 92 -9.20 -32.77 9.85
CA ASN A 92 -9.51 -34.00 9.13
C ASN A 92 -8.35 -35.02 9.13
N GLY A 93 -7.27 -34.78 9.90
CA GLY A 93 -6.19 -35.77 10.12
C GLY A 93 -5.23 -35.95 8.94
N ASN A 94 -5.29 -35.12 7.91
CA ASN A 94 -4.35 -35.13 6.79
C ASN A 94 -3.09 -34.30 7.09
N LEU A 95 -2.36 -34.66 8.14
CA LEU A 95 -1.10 -34.03 8.54
C LEU A 95 0.08 -34.32 7.60
N SER A 96 -0.11 -35.11 6.53
CA SER A 96 1.00 -35.63 5.73
C SER A 96 1.39 -34.82 4.50
N GLN A 97 0.77 -33.67 4.24
CA GLN A 97 1.15 -32.85 3.09
C GLN A 97 1.14 -31.36 3.45
N THR A 98 2.22 -30.91 4.12
CA THR A 98 2.67 -29.55 3.89
C THR A 98 3.26 -29.52 2.48
N PRO A 99 2.74 -28.72 1.56
CA PRO A 99 3.47 -28.45 0.33
C PRO A 99 4.78 -27.77 0.76
N ALA A 100 5.88 -28.52 0.65
CA ALA A 100 7.20 -27.92 0.69
C ALA A 100 7.23 -26.89 -0.44
N THR A 101 7.10 -25.63 -0.09
CA THR A 101 7.25 -24.50 -1.02
C THR A 101 8.71 -24.39 -1.40
N GLN A 102 9.14 -25.28 -2.28
CA GLN A 102 10.31 -25.01 -3.11
C GLN A 102 9.86 -23.96 -4.12
N ASN A 103 10.61 -22.87 -4.21
CA ASN A 103 10.57 -21.79 -5.21
C ASN A 103 9.73 -20.56 -4.90
N SER A 104 10.14 -19.77 -3.92
CA SER A 104 9.87 -18.33 -3.96
C SER A 104 11.11 -17.46 -3.70
N LEU A 105 12.31 -18.07 -3.74
CA LEU A 105 13.55 -17.32 -3.51
C LEU A 105 14.11 -16.60 -4.75
N GLN A 106 13.48 -16.73 -5.92
CA GLN A 106 14.06 -16.21 -7.16
C GLN A 106 13.50 -14.90 -7.68
N ASN A 107 12.43 -14.35 -7.09
CA ASN A 107 11.88 -13.06 -7.50
C ASN A 107 11.66 -12.11 -6.33
N GLY A 108 12.75 -11.71 -5.68
CA GLY A 108 12.81 -10.52 -4.85
C GLY A 108 12.84 -9.23 -5.69
N GLN A 109 11.99 -9.12 -6.69
CA GLN A 109 11.62 -7.83 -7.23
C GLN A 109 10.59 -7.25 -6.28
N GLY A 110 10.94 -6.19 -5.59
CA GLY A 110 9.99 -5.39 -4.86
C GLY A 110 8.80 -5.07 -5.77
N GLY A 111 7.77 -5.88 -5.68
CA GLY A 111 6.44 -5.70 -6.22
C GLY A 111 6.26 -5.50 -7.72
N ALA A 112 6.35 -6.56 -8.44
CA ALA A 112 5.48 -6.78 -9.58
C ALA A 112 4.67 -8.04 -9.28
N SER A 113 3.63 -7.91 -8.50
CA SER A 113 2.57 -8.91 -8.48
C SER A 113 1.89 -8.82 -9.84
N THR A 114 2.14 -9.82 -10.70
CA THR A 114 1.26 -10.07 -11.85
C THR A 114 -0.11 -10.36 -11.27
N VAL A 115 -1.03 -9.44 -11.46
CA VAL A 115 -2.46 -9.68 -11.23
C VAL A 115 -2.81 -10.91 -12.05
N PRO A 116 -3.31 -12.00 -11.47
CA PRO A 116 -3.88 -13.08 -12.27
C PRO A 116 -5.08 -12.49 -13.01
N ASP A 117 -5.10 -12.62 -14.33
CA ASP A 117 -6.29 -12.35 -15.11
C ASP A 117 -7.47 -13.06 -14.44
N ILE A 118 -8.45 -12.27 -13.99
CA ILE A 118 -9.71 -12.79 -13.49
C ILE A 118 -10.45 -13.33 -14.71
N ALA A 119 -10.15 -14.58 -15.06
CA ALA A 119 -10.96 -15.32 -15.99
C ALA A 119 -12.36 -15.41 -15.40
N SER A 120 -13.31 -14.79 -16.07
CA SER A 120 -14.73 -14.82 -15.81
C SER A 120 -15.23 -16.25 -15.65
N ASN A 121 -15.36 -16.70 -14.40
CA ASN A 121 -16.24 -17.83 -14.10
C ASN A 121 -17.54 -17.24 -13.57
N GLY A 122 -18.61 -17.47 -14.34
CA GLY A 122 -19.96 -17.07 -14.02
C GLY A 122 -20.40 -17.67 -12.69
N GLY A 123 -20.71 -16.80 -11.74
CA GLY A 123 -21.25 -17.17 -10.45
C GLY A 123 -22.03 -15.98 -9.89
N GLU A 124 -23.33 -16.16 -9.83
CA GLU A 124 -24.33 -15.48 -9.03
C GLU A 124 -24.14 -13.96 -8.80
N SER A 125 -24.92 -13.22 -9.58
CA SER A 125 -25.22 -11.81 -9.31
C SER A 125 -25.76 -11.64 -7.88
N ARG A 126 -24.90 -11.17 -6.97
CA ARG A 126 -25.37 -10.61 -5.69
C ARG A 126 -26.33 -9.47 -6.00
N PRO A 127 -27.49 -9.37 -5.31
CA PRO A 127 -28.37 -8.23 -5.49
C PRO A 127 -27.58 -6.97 -5.16
N VAL A 128 -27.37 -6.13 -6.17
CA VAL A 128 -26.87 -4.77 -5.99
C VAL A 128 -27.92 -4.06 -5.15
N SER A 129 -27.58 -3.74 -3.91
CA SER A 129 -28.41 -2.88 -3.09
C SER A 129 -28.58 -1.54 -3.80
N ASP A 130 -29.82 -1.15 -4.11
CA ASP A 130 -30.17 0.12 -4.77
C ASP A 130 -29.88 1.38 -3.93
N LYS A 131 -29.04 1.26 -2.90
CA LYS A 131 -28.58 2.39 -2.12
C LYS A 131 -27.43 3.06 -2.88
N VAL A 132 -27.69 4.23 -3.41
CA VAL A 132 -26.65 5.12 -3.95
C VAL A 132 -25.76 5.54 -2.77
N HIS A 133 -24.65 4.83 -2.61
CA HIS A 133 -23.65 5.17 -1.60
C HIS A 133 -22.87 6.40 -2.04
N THR A 134 -22.74 7.37 -1.15
CA THR A 134 -21.77 8.45 -1.37
C THR A 134 -20.36 7.84 -1.29
N PRO A 135 -19.35 8.43 -1.99
CA PRO A 135 -17.97 7.94 -1.93
C PRO A 135 -17.42 7.79 -0.50
N GLY A 136 -17.85 8.66 0.42
CA GLY A 136 -17.48 8.58 1.83
C GLY A 136 -18.12 7.40 2.57
N GLN A 137 -19.37 7.05 2.25
CA GLN A 137 -20.04 5.89 2.83
C GLN A 137 -19.40 4.58 2.36
N LEU A 138 -19.09 4.48 1.07
CA LEU A 138 -18.39 3.33 0.52
C LEU A 138 -17.01 3.15 1.17
N LEU A 139 -16.25 4.23 1.35
CA LEU A 139 -14.95 4.17 2.02
C LEU A 139 -15.08 3.67 3.47
N ASN A 140 -16.08 4.15 4.23
CA ASN A 140 -16.32 3.70 5.61
C ASN A 140 -16.70 2.23 5.68
N GLU A 141 -17.52 1.74 4.75
CA GLU A 141 -17.87 0.32 4.66
C GLU A 141 -16.66 -0.55 4.33
N MET A 142 -15.79 -0.09 3.42
CA MET A 142 -14.53 -0.77 3.11
C MET A 142 -13.60 -0.84 4.31
N VAL A 143 -13.46 0.23 5.08
CA VAL A 143 -12.66 0.24 6.32
C VAL A 143 -13.25 -0.71 7.37
N ALA A 144 -14.57 -0.74 7.53
CA ALA A 144 -15.22 -1.67 8.45
C ALA A 144 -15.01 -3.13 8.05
N LEU A 145 -15.07 -3.43 6.75
CA LEU A 145 -14.80 -4.76 6.21
C LEU A 145 -13.34 -5.16 6.40
N ASP A 146 -12.41 -4.24 6.16
CA ASP A 146 -10.98 -4.44 6.38
C ASP A 146 -10.68 -4.82 7.84
N ASN A 147 -11.21 -4.06 8.79
CA ASN A 147 -11.06 -4.35 10.22
C ASN A 147 -11.64 -5.72 10.60
N LYS A 148 -12.78 -6.09 10.01
CA LYS A 148 -13.39 -7.40 10.24
C LYS A 148 -12.52 -8.54 9.70
N LEU A 149 -11.98 -8.40 8.49
CA LEU A 149 -11.09 -9.39 7.90
C LEU A 149 -9.79 -9.53 8.69
N ASN A 150 -9.18 -8.43 9.11
CA ASN A 150 -7.99 -8.44 9.96
C ASN A 150 -8.25 -9.17 11.28
N HIS A 151 -9.40 -8.92 11.92
CA HIS A 151 -9.79 -9.63 13.14
C HIS A 151 -9.97 -11.14 12.90
N GLN A 152 -10.59 -11.53 11.78
CA GLN A 152 -10.75 -12.94 11.41
C GLN A 152 -9.40 -13.62 11.16
N ILE A 153 -8.50 -12.98 10.43
CA ILE A 153 -7.14 -13.48 10.18
C ILE A 153 -6.43 -13.73 11.51
N LYS A 154 -6.42 -12.74 12.41
CA LYS A 154 -5.79 -12.90 13.74
C LYS A 154 -6.39 -14.07 14.52
N LYS A 155 -7.71 -14.16 14.61
CA LYS A 155 -8.40 -15.25 15.31
C LYS A 155 -8.03 -16.62 14.74
N MET A 156 -7.93 -16.74 13.42
CA MET A 156 -7.55 -18.00 12.77
C MET A 156 -6.09 -18.37 13.03
N ILE A 157 -5.18 -17.39 13.05
CA ILE A 157 -3.77 -17.59 13.40
C ILE A 157 -3.64 -18.06 14.84
N ASP A 158 -4.35 -17.42 15.78
CA ASP A 158 -4.33 -17.78 17.21
C ASP A 158 -4.89 -19.20 17.44
N LEU A 159 -6.02 -19.54 16.79
CA LEU A 159 -6.61 -20.88 16.84
C LEU A 159 -5.67 -21.95 16.27
N ARG A 160 -5.00 -21.66 15.17
CA ARG A 160 -4.02 -22.55 14.56
C ARG A 160 -2.82 -22.76 15.45
N SER A 161 -2.26 -21.70 16.01
CA SER A 161 -1.13 -21.77 16.95
C SER A 161 -1.49 -22.63 18.15
N ALA A 162 -2.66 -22.43 18.74
CA ALA A 162 -3.17 -23.24 19.85
C ALA A 162 -3.36 -24.72 19.47
N ALA A 163 -3.92 -25.00 18.29
CA ALA A 163 -4.10 -26.36 17.80
C ALA A 163 -2.77 -27.09 17.60
N MET A 164 -1.77 -26.42 17.02
CA MET A 164 -0.43 -26.98 16.82
C MET A 164 0.29 -27.24 18.14
N THR A 165 0.16 -26.35 19.12
CA THR A 165 0.77 -26.52 20.45
C THR A 165 0.14 -27.73 21.18
N ASN A 166 -1.18 -27.88 21.11
CA ASN A 166 -1.88 -29.00 21.69
C ASN A 166 -1.52 -30.35 21.03
N LEU A 167 -1.36 -30.35 19.70
CA LEU A 167 -0.98 -31.55 18.95
C LEU A 167 0.46 -31.98 19.30
N ALA A 168 1.39 -31.03 19.38
CA ALA A 168 2.78 -31.30 19.79
C ALA A 168 2.87 -31.90 21.20
N GLY A 169 2.02 -31.44 22.14
CA GLY A 169 1.93 -31.96 23.47
C GLY A 169 1.37 -33.40 23.57
N THR A 170 0.57 -33.81 22.58
CA THR A 170 -0.11 -35.12 22.56
C THR A 170 0.74 -36.24 21.93
N VAL A 171 1.68 -35.89 21.02
CA VAL A 171 2.46 -36.84 20.19
C VAL A 171 3.82 -37.18 20.82
N MET A 172 4.30 -36.46 21.84
CA MET A 172 5.58 -36.75 22.49
C MET A 172 5.40 -37.73 23.64
N PRO A 173 5.88 -39.00 23.54
CA PRO A 173 5.94 -39.89 24.68
C PRO A 173 6.93 -39.31 25.73
N ALA A 174 6.50 -39.23 26.97
CA ALA A 174 7.30 -38.82 28.11
C ALA A 174 8.51 -39.77 28.24
N GLY A 175 9.65 -39.44 27.63
CA GLY A 175 10.83 -40.30 27.73
C GLY A 175 12.05 -39.86 26.88
N LEU A 176 11.88 -39.04 25.86
CA LEU A 176 13.03 -38.47 25.16
C LEU A 176 13.36 -37.11 25.78
N GLY A 177 14.44 -37.04 26.52
CA GLY A 177 14.94 -35.80 27.14
C GLY A 177 15.42 -34.78 26.12
N ILE A 178 14.50 -34.32 25.24
CA ILE A 178 14.70 -33.13 24.46
C ILE A 178 14.31 -31.98 25.38
N SER A 179 15.30 -31.29 25.86
CA SER A 179 15.17 -30.07 26.65
C SER A 179 14.23 -29.11 25.90
N THR A 180 12.98 -29.00 26.33
CA THR A 180 12.07 -27.92 25.91
C THR A 180 12.53 -26.62 26.58
N ALA A 181 13.77 -26.25 26.34
CA ALA A 181 14.33 -25.01 26.82
C ALA A 181 14.09 -23.89 25.79
N SER A 182 12.85 -23.54 25.62
CA SER A 182 12.49 -22.20 25.15
C SER A 182 11.06 -21.88 25.55
N THR A 183 10.91 -21.26 26.73
CA THR A 183 9.63 -20.73 27.24
C THR A 183 9.19 -19.43 26.54
N GLY A 184 9.79 -19.07 25.42
CA GLY A 184 9.44 -17.89 24.70
C GLY A 184 8.35 -18.13 23.64
N SER A 185 7.68 -17.06 23.26
CA SER A 185 6.64 -17.05 22.24
C SER A 185 7.17 -17.52 20.88
N VAL A 186 6.41 -18.34 20.17
CA VAL A 186 6.62 -18.67 18.75
C VAL A 186 5.79 -17.75 17.85
N THR A 187 4.94 -16.92 18.43
CA THR A 187 4.16 -15.90 17.72
C THR A 187 4.81 -14.54 17.98
N PRO A 188 5.09 -13.75 16.95
CA PRO A 188 5.66 -12.41 17.12
C PRO A 188 4.78 -11.56 18.04
N ASP A 189 5.34 -10.95 19.07
CA ASP A 189 4.58 -10.14 20.04
C ASP A 189 5.37 -8.93 20.60
N ILE A 190 6.57 -8.68 20.08
CA ILE A 190 7.36 -7.48 20.38
C ILE A 190 7.69 -6.69 19.12
N TRP A 191 7.99 -5.41 19.29
CA TRP A 191 8.49 -4.58 18.19
C TRP A 191 9.92 -4.95 17.81
N PRO A 192 10.24 -5.10 16.50
CA PRO A 192 11.60 -5.45 16.07
C PRO A 192 12.62 -4.35 16.34
N VAL A 193 12.16 -3.09 16.41
CA VAL A 193 13.01 -1.93 16.63
C VAL A 193 12.21 -0.80 17.27
N SER A 194 12.87 0.04 18.06
CA SER A 194 12.32 1.31 18.52
C SER A 194 12.38 2.34 17.39
N GLY A 195 11.23 2.93 17.04
CA GLY A 195 11.16 3.89 15.94
C GLY A 195 9.72 4.29 15.62
N VAL A 196 9.53 5.07 14.57
CA VAL A 196 8.22 5.54 14.10
C VAL A 196 7.82 4.75 12.88
N VAL A 197 6.57 4.31 12.79
CA VAL A 197 6.04 3.69 11.57
C VAL A 197 6.03 4.74 10.47
N SER A 198 6.85 4.51 9.44
CA SER A 198 6.99 5.39 8.26
C SER A 198 6.14 4.94 7.08
N SER A 199 5.82 3.64 7.01
CA SER A 199 4.91 3.10 5.99
C SER A 199 4.21 1.85 6.48
N HIS A 200 2.91 1.80 6.29
CA HIS A 200 2.06 0.66 6.67
C HIS A 200 2.04 -0.43 5.59
N PHE A 201 1.61 -1.60 6.00
CA PHE A 201 1.27 -2.73 5.13
C PHE A 201 0.14 -2.37 4.16
N GLY A 202 0.14 -2.96 2.96
CA GLY A 202 -0.92 -2.81 1.98
C GLY A 202 -0.60 -1.82 0.85
N PHE A 203 -1.63 -1.36 0.15
CA PHE A 203 -1.45 -0.45 -0.98
C PHE A 203 -0.96 0.93 -0.55
N ARG A 204 0.05 1.43 -1.24
CA ARG A 204 0.64 2.76 -1.03
C ARG A 204 1.14 3.35 -2.35
N VAL A 205 1.33 4.67 -2.36
CA VAL A 205 2.17 5.30 -3.41
C VAL A 205 3.61 4.87 -3.16
N SER A 206 4.27 4.34 -4.20
CA SER A 206 5.67 3.89 -4.09
C SER A 206 6.58 5.04 -3.65
N PRO A 207 7.28 4.95 -2.51
CA PRO A 207 8.16 6.01 -2.02
C PRO A 207 9.29 6.27 -3.02
N GLY A 208 9.43 7.53 -3.47
CA GLY A 208 10.46 7.93 -4.43
C GLY A 208 10.43 7.20 -5.78
N GLY A 209 9.32 6.51 -6.12
CA GLY A 209 9.21 5.69 -7.33
C GLY A 209 10.01 4.37 -7.27
N ILE A 210 10.52 4.01 -6.10
CA ILE A 210 11.31 2.79 -5.86
C ILE A 210 10.44 1.78 -5.09
N GLY A 211 10.40 0.51 -5.56
CA GLY A 211 9.64 -0.56 -4.90
C GLY A 211 8.19 -0.69 -5.38
N SER A 212 7.43 -1.50 -4.66
CA SER A 212 6.06 -1.88 -4.99
C SER A 212 5.02 -0.84 -4.56
N THR A 213 3.93 -0.77 -5.32
CA THR A 213 2.69 -0.11 -4.88
C THR A 213 1.93 -0.92 -3.83
N TYR A 214 2.25 -2.22 -3.69
CA TYR A 214 1.77 -3.05 -2.58
C TYR A 214 2.93 -3.37 -1.63
N HIS A 215 2.81 -2.99 -0.37
CA HIS A 215 3.81 -3.13 0.66
C HIS A 215 3.53 -4.40 1.50
N GLU A 216 4.39 -5.41 1.38
CA GLU A 216 4.23 -6.69 2.06
C GLU A 216 4.65 -6.66 3.54
N GLY A 217 5.00 -5.49 4.08
CA GLY A 217 5.51 -5.33 5.43
C GLY A 217 5.12 -4.01 6.08
N LEU A 218 5.79 -3.74 7.19
CA LEU A 218 5.72 -2.50 7.96
C LEU A 218 7.10 -1.86 7.98
N ASP A 219 7.22 -0.61 7.53
CA ASP A 219 8.48 0.12 7.60
C ASP A 219 8.55 0.92 8.90
N ILE A 220 9.59 0.69 9.69
CA ILE A 220 9.81 1.35 10.98
C ILE A 220 11.10 2.15 10.88
N ALA A 221 10.97 3.48 10.73
CA ALA A 221 12.11 4.39 10.67
C ALA A 221 12.85 4.41 12.01
N SER A 222 14.17 4.24 11.94
CA SER A 222 15.06 4.26 13.09
C SER A 222 16.46 4.73 12.67
N SER A 223 17.32 5.08 13.63
CA SER A 223 18.67 5.54 13.33
C SER A 223 19.52 4.41 12.73
N TYR A 224 20.36 4.76 11.76
CA TYR A 224 21.32 3.84 11.16
C TYR A 224 22.19 3.18 12.24
N GLY A 225 22.34 1.87 12.19
CA GLY A 225 23.12 1.08 13.14
C GLY A 225 22.38 0.70 14.44
N ASN A 226 21.15 1.14 14.65
CA ASN A 226 20.34 0.68 15.77
C ASN A 226 20.09 -0.84 15.69
N PRO A 227 20.01 -1.54 16.83
CA PRO A 227 19.77 -2.97 16.85
C PRO A 227 18.35 -3.31 16.36
N VAL A 228 18.27 -4.38 15.58
CA VAL A 228 17.02 -5.05 15.18
C VAL A 228 16.91 -6.37 15.96
N HIS A 229 15.77 -6.61 16.55
CA HIS A 229 15.54 -7.76 17.44
C HIS A 229 14.61 -8.79 16.80
N ALA A 230 14.85 -10.07 17.10
CA ALA A 230 13.92 -11.15 16.78
C ALA A 230 12.61 -10.94 17.55
N THR A 231 11.47 -10.99 16.87
CA THR A 231 10.15 -10.70 17.46
C THR A 231 9.51 -11.92 18.13
N ALA A 232 10.09 -13.09 17.96
CA ALA A 232 9.73 -14.35 18.62
C ALA A 232 10.92 -15.31 18.57
N ASN A 233 10.84 -16.43 19.32
CA ASN A 233 11.80 -17.51 19.22
C ASN A 233 11.73 -18.19 17.85
N GLY A 234 12.86 -18.67 17.33
CA GLY A 234 12.86 -19.36 16.05
C GLY A 234 14.23 -19.74 15.55
N ARG A 235 14.27 -20.18 14.29
CA ARG A 235 15.49 -20.57 13.59
C ARG A 235 15.71 -19.68 12.38
N ILE A 236 16.94 -19.20 12.17
CA ILE A 236 17.31 -18.41 11.00
C ILE A 236 17.25 -19.29 9.75
N THR A 237 16.44 -18.87 8.76
CA THR A 237 16.30 -19.54 7.46
C THR A 237 16.95 -18.75 6.33
N GLN A 238 17.14 -17.46 6.51
CA GLN A 238 17.84 -16.57 5.58
C GLN A 238 18.67 -15.55 6.36
N ALA A 239 19.95 -15.37 5.93
CA ALA A 239 20.85 -14.35 6.47
C ALA A 239 21.81 -13.94 5.35
N GLY A 240 21.54 -12.85 4.63
CA GLY A 240 22.34 -12.43 3.49
C GLY A 240 21.64 -11.45 2.57
N TRP A 241 22.28 -11.18 1.43
CA TRP A 241 21.77 -10.26 0.44
C TRP A 241 20.63 -10.90 -0.36
N VAL A 242 19.49 -10.18 -0.44
CA VAL A 242 18.34 -10.53 -1.27
C VAL A 242 17.95 -9.31 -2.10
N ASN A 243 17.73 -9.51 -3.39
CA ASN A 243 17.36 -8.42 -4.28
C ASN A 243 16.07 -7.74 -3.81
N GLY A 244 16.05 -6.41 -3.81
CA GLY A 244 14.96 -5.61 -3.27
C GLY A 244 15.09 -5.36 -1.76
N TYR A 245 15.33 -6.39 -0.96
CA TYR A 245 15.45 -6.29 0.51
C TYR A 245 16.82 -5.81 1.01
N GLY A 246 17.87 -5.86 0.17
CA GLY A 246 19.24 -5.66 0.63
C GLY A 246 19.69 -6.79 1.56
N TYR A 247 20.35 -6.49 2.67
CA TYR A 247 20.64 -7.47 3.70
C TYR A 247 19.38 -7.85 4.45
N LEU A 248 18.99 -9.13 4.31
CA LEU A 248 17.76 -9.72 4.86
C LEU A 248 18.09 -10.76 5.91
N VAL A 249 17.38 -10.74 7.03
CA VAL A 249 17.24 -11.87 7.96
C VAL A 249 15.82 -12.40 7.86
N GLU A 250 15.64 -13.73 7.74
CA GLU A 250 14.35 -14.42 7.86
C GLU A 250 14.44 -15.43 9.00
N ILE A 251 13.42 -15.45 9.87
CA ILE A 251 13.29 -16.37 10.98
C ILE A 251 12.06 -17.23 10.78
N ASP A 252 12.21 -18.55 10.91
CA ASP A 252 11.10 -19.49 10.99
C ASP A 252 10.79 -19.77 12.48
N HIS A 253 9.61 -19.37 12.90
CA HIS A 253 9.13 -19.54 14.29
C HIS A 253 8.40 -20.87 14.49
N GLY A 254 8.28 -21.68 13.44
CA GLY A 254 7.40 -22.84 13.43
C GLY A 254 5.93 -22.47 13.19
N ASN A 255 5.07 -23.50 13.15
CA ASN A 255 3.64 -23.34 12.89
C ASN A 255 3.32 -22.56 11.60
N GLY A 256 4.27 -22.52 10.62
CA GLY A 256 4.17 -21.77 9.37
C GLY A 256 4.25 -20.25 9.53
N ILE A 257 4.69 -19.77 10.69
CA ILE A 257 4.93 -18.34 10.93
C ILE A 257 6.39 -18.04 10.67
N LYS A 258 6.65 -17.05 9.83
CA LYS A 258 7.98 -16.51 9.56
C LYS A 258 7.98 -14.99 9.70
N THR A 259 9.12 -14.43 10.07
CA THR A 259 9.34 -12.99 10.05
C THR A 259 10.54 -12.63 9.19
N ARG A 260 10.49 -11.46 8.55
CA ARG A 260 11.56 -10.91 7.74
C ARG A 260 11.96 -9.53 8.22
N TYR A 261 13.25 -9.26 8.16
CA TYR A 261 13.87 -8.01 8.59
C TYR A 261 14.80 -7.53 7.48
N GLY A 262 14.34 -6.55 6.68
CA GLY A 262 15.04 -6.05 5.49
C GLY A 262 15.81 -4.76 5.74
N HIS A 263 16.58 -4.36 4.72
CA HIS A 263 17.35 -3.13 4.59
C HIS A 263 18.48 -2.95 5.62
N ASN A 264 18.92 -4.06 6.25
CA ASN A 264 19.93 -4.01 7.30
C ASN A 264 21.28 -3.47 6.78
N SER A 265 22.09 -2.89 7.67
CA SER A 265 23.48 -2.52 7.41
C SER A 265 24.46 -3.67 7.70
N ALA A 266 24.13 -4.50 8.68
CA ALA A 266 24.90 -5.67 9.07
C ALA A 266 23.97 -6.77 9.59
N ILE A 267 24.36 -8.04 9.36
CA ILE A 267 23.70 -9.22 9.89
C ILE A 267 24.61 -9.80 10.98
N LEU A 268 24.04 -10.16 12.13
CA LEU A 268 24.76 -10.65 13.31
C LEU A 268 24.52 -12.14 13.60
N VAL A 269 23.77 -12.82 12.74
CA VAL A 269 23.37 -14.23 12.84
C VAL A 269 23.64 -14.98 11.54
N SER A 270 23.66 -16.29 11.60
CA SER A 270 23.87 -17.17 10.44
C SER A 270 22.68 -18.08 10.21
N VAL A 271 22.50 -18.54 8.96
CA VAL A 271 21.48 -19.56 8.65
C VAL A 271 21.71 -20.80 9.49
N GLY A 272 20.64 -21.26 10.15
CA GLY A 272 20.66 -22.40 11.05
C GLY A 272 20.71 -22.04 12.52
N ASP A 273 21.09 -20.81 12.88
CA ASP A 273 21.11 -20.37 14.28
C ASP A 273 19.72 -20.40 14.91
N GLN A 274 19.69 -20.79 16.17
CA GLN A 274 18.50 -20.62 17.03
C GLN A 274 18.57 -19.25 17.69
N VAL A 275 17.47 -18.52 17.64
CA VAL A 275 17.35 -17.21 18.25
C VAL A 275 16.19 -17.18 19.23
N VAL A 276 16.33 -16.35 20.25
CA VAL A 276 15.27 -16.09 21.21
C VAL A 276 14.67 -14.71 20.97
N GLU A 277 13.42 -14.55 21.38
CA GLU A 277 12.73 -13.26 21.36
C GLU A 277 13.57 -12.17 22.05
N GLY A 278 13.63 -10.98 21.43
CA GLY A 278 14.44 -9.86 21.91
C GLY A 278 15.94 -9.95 21.59
N GLN A 279 16.43 -11.08 21.05
CA GLN A 279 17.82 -11.19 20.62
C GLN A 279 18.12 -10.26 19.46
N THR A 280 19.24 -9.52 19.52
CA THR A 280 19.71 -8.69 18.39
C THR A 280 20.19 -9.60 17.25
N ILE A 281 19.61 -9.43 16.06
CA ILE A 281 19.87 -10.26 14.88
C ILE A 281 20.55 -9.51 13.75
N SER A 282 20.37 -8.18 13.71
CA SER A 282 20.93 -7.31 12.68
C SER A 282 20.97 -5.85 13.15
N LEU A 283 21.49 -4.96 12.32
CA LEU A 283 21.54 -3.52 12.56
C LEU A 283 20.81 -2.77 11.45
N ILE A 284 20.09 -1.71 11.82
CA ILE A 284 19.39 -0.85 10.87
C ILE A 284 20.32 -0.31 9.81
N GLY A 285 19.89 -0.36 8.57
CA GLY A 285 20.57 0.19 7.40
C GLY A 285 19.60 0.86 6.43
N SER A 286 20.06 0.96 5.19
CA SER A 286 19.30 1.47 4.05
C SER A 286 19.76 0.76 2.78
N THR A 287 20.01 -0.56 2.87
CA THR A 287 20.47 -1.39 1.75
C THR A 287 19.30 -1.85 0.88
N GLY A 288 19.56 -2.20 -0.38
CA GLY A 288 18.51 -2.61 -1.32
C GLY A 288 17.61 -1.45 -1.76
N ASN A 289 16.32 -1.71 -1.95
CA ASN A 289 15.33 -0.70 -2.38
C ASN A 289 14.83 0.10 -1.18
N SER A 290 15.63 1.05 -0.69
CA SER A 290 15.33 1.86 0.48
C SER A 290 15.61 3.34 0.21
N THR A 291 14.77 4.23 0.75
CA THR A 291 14.92 5.69 0.65
C THR A 291 15.58 6.32 1.88
N GLY A 292 15.83 5.54 2.93
CA GLY A 292 16.45 6.03 4.16
C GLY A 292 16.50 4.95 5.25
N PRO A 293 17.18 5.17 6.38
CA PRO A 293 17.34 4.16 7.41
C PRO A 293 16.02 3.73 8.06
N HIS A 294 15.68 2.44 7.93
CA HIS A 294 14.49 1.83 8.53
C HIS A 294 14.63 0.30 8.60
N CYS A 295 13.80 -0.35 9.39
CA CYS A 295 13.55 -1.77 9.33
C CYS A 295 12.30 -2.03 8.49
N HIS A 296 12.42 -2.73 7.39
CA HIS A 296 11.31 -3.34 6.70
C HIS A 296 10.98 -4.65 7.39
N TYR A 297 9.83 -4.73 8.05
CA TYR A 297 9.41 -5.86 8.85
C TYR A 297 8.20 -6.55 8.25
N GLU A 298 8.31 -7.87 7.98
CA GLU A 298 7.20 -8.69 7.50
C GLU A 298 6.85 -9.78 8.51
N VAL A 299 5.57 -10.10 8.60
CA VAL A 299 5.06 -11.35 9.16
C VAL A 299 4.43 -12.15 8.03
N ARG A 300 4.84 -13.41 7.91
CA ARG A 300 4.32 -14.33 6.91
C ARG A 300 3.68 -15.54 7.58
N VAL A 301 2.47 -15.88 7.14
CA VAL A 301 1.74 -17.06 7.58
C VAL A 301 1.57 -17.99 6.39
N ASN A 302 2.21 -19.15 6.42
CA ASN A 302 2.25 -20.14 5.33
C ASN A 302 2.77 -19.56 4.00
N GLY A 303 3.71 -18.62 4.08
CA GLY A 303 4.29 -17.95 2.93
C GLY A 303 3.57 -16.68 2.48
N GLU A 304 2.34 -16.45 2.91
CA GLU A 304 1.58 -15.23 2.59
C GLU A 304 1.93 -14.11 3.57
N ALA A 305 2.18 -12.90 3.05
CA ALA A 305 2.41 -11.72 3.87
C ALA A 305 1.08 -11.28 4.51
N VAL A 306 1.12 -11.00 5.80
CA VAL A 306 -0.01 -10.49 6.57
C VAL A 306 0.38 -9.20 7.28
N ASP A 307 -0.61 -8.37 7.62
CA ASP A 307 -0.34 -7.11 8.30
C ASP A 307 0.39 -7.33 9.64
N PRO A 308 1.65 -6.87 9.78
CA PRO A 308 2.42 -7.09 11.00
C PRO A 308 1.80 -6.45 12.25
N THR A 309 0.96 -5.42 12.08
CA THR A 309 0.30 -4.74 13.22
C THR A 309 -0.67 -5.63 13.97
N LEU A 310 -1.13 -6.74 13.35
CA LEU A 310 -1.97 -7.75 14.00
C LEU A 310 -1.25 -8.50 15.12
N PHE A 311 0.08 -8.50 15.11
CA PHE A 311 0.93 -9.23 16.05
C PHE A 311 1.60 -8.32 17.06
N LEU A 312 1.84 -7.07 16.70
CA LEU A 312 2.60 -6.14 17.52
C LEU A 312 1.74 -5.52 18.63
N PRO A 313 2.29 -5.28 19.83
CA PRO A 313 1.57 -4.61 20.90
C PRO A 313 1.23 -3.18 20.51
N ALA A 314 0.11 -2.66 21.01
CA ALA A 314 -0.28 -1.27 20.79
C ALA A 314 0.82 -0.32 21.31
N ARG A 315 1.07 0.75 20.57
CA ARG A 315 1.97 1.84 20.97
C ARG A 315 1.17 3.05 21.41
#